data_8398cafebcb6f2823e24d5e85b57b63f
#
_entry.id   8398cafebcb6f2823e24d5e85b57b63f
#
_cell.length_a   1.000
_cell.length_b   1.000
_cell.length_c   1.000
_cell.angle_alpha   90.00
_cell.angle_beta   90.00
_cell.angle_gamma   90.00
#
_symmetry.space_group_name_H-M   'P 1'
#
loop_
_entity.id
_entity.type
_entity.pdbx_description
1 polymer ?
#
loop_
_entity_poly.entity_id
_entity_poly.type
_entity_poly.pdbx_seq_one_letter_code
_entity_poly.pdbx_strand_id
1 'polypeptide(L)'
;MKKFEKLLKGHKSLVFLDFEGTQFSHEMIAIGAMHVVIDRHGYIKKSKKPFRAYVKAHNRVGKIVTDLTGITEDMLKQQGVSFYTAMSELKKYCGLSFKKSSFITFGNHDMKILSSSISYSFDFPKEIVQCIQQNYIDFSAFISEFMRDDKGNPLSLIRYCDAFGVKQAGPAHDPAVDAENLAWLYDATMRKSHLLVDEYKKVLKTFNHFPVPVANTLKKLANNENVTYQEFEEEIKKYIE
;
A
#
# COMPACT_ATOMS: atom_id res chain seq x y z
N MET A 1 -13.18 2.56 -9.38
CA MET A 1 -12.46 1.35 -9.92
C MET A 1 -12.99 0.10 -9.25
N LYS A 2 -13.87 -0.64 -9.95
CA LYS A 2 -14.63 -1.78 -9.38
C LYS A 2 -13.78 -2.86 -8.67
N LYS A 3 -12.57 -3.14 -9.17
CA LYS A 3 -11.69 -4.14 -8.56
C LYS A 3 -11.27 -3.73 -7.15
N PHE A 4 -10.89 -2.47 -6.94
CA PHE A 4 -10.51 -1.98 -5.61
C PHE A 4 -11.71 -1.83 -4.68
N GLU A 5 -12.87 -1.41 -5.21
CA GLU A 5 -14.11 -1.30 -4.44
C GLU A 5 -14.52 -2.62 -3.76
N LYS A 6 -14.26 -3.76 -4.43
CA LYS A 6 -14.51 -5.09 -3.83
C LYS A 6 -13.64 -5.34 -2.60
N LEU A 7 -12.38 -4.88 -2.60
CA LEU A 7 -11.47 -5.01 -1.45
C LEU A 7 -11.94 -4.19 -0.26
N LEU A 8 -12.59 -3.05 -0.50
CA LEU A 8 -13.11 -2.18 0.55
C LEU A 8 -14.30 -2.78 1.32
N LYS A 9 -14.91 -3.87 0.86
CA LYS A 9 -16.06 -4.53 1.51
C LYS A 9 -17.21 -3.57 1.87
N GLY A 10 -17.37 -2.48 1.10
CA GLY A 10 -18.37 -1.45 1.35
C GLY A 10 -17.96 -0.37 2.36
N HIS A 11 -16.78 -0.44 2.95
CA HIS A 11 -16.29 0.60 3.86
C HIS A 11 -16.08 1.92 3.11
N LYS A 12 -16.48 3.02 3.73
CA LYS A 12 -16.27 4.39 3.25
C LYS A 12 -15.24 5.16 4.09
N SER A 13 -14.81 4.58 5.18
CA SER A 13 -13.74 5.07 6.05
C SER A 13 -12.47 4.29 5.76
N LEU A 14 -11.38 4.97 5.39
CA LEU A 14 -10.09 4.36 5.09
C LEU A 14 -9.04 4.94 6.02
N VAL A 15 -8.14 4.09 6.49
CA VAL A 15 -6.99 4.48 7.31
C VAL A 15 -5.74 4.00 6.59
N PHE A 16 -4.98 4.92 6.05
CA PHE A 16 -3.68 4.65 5.47
C PHE A 16 -2.67 4.59 6.58
N LEU A 17 -1.85 3.54 6.58
CA LEU A 17 -0.90 3.24 7.65
C LEU A 17 0.50 3.07 7.07
N ASP A 18 1.47 3.52 7.85
CA ASP A 18 2.88 3.24 7.65
C ASP A 18 3.53 3.03 9.03
N PHE A 19 4.20 1.90 9.20
CA PHE A 19 4.84 1.51 10.46
C PHE A 19 6.33 1.41 10.30
N GLU A 20 7.06 2.04 11.22
CA GLU A 20 8.50 1.84 11.32
C GLU A 20 8.82 0.83 12.39
N GLY A 21 9.78 -0.04 12.11
CA GLY A 21 10.18 -1.13 13.00
C GLY A 21 11.68 -1.18 13.23
N THR A 22 12.10 -1.83 14.30
CA THR A 22 13.52 -2.09 14.58
C THR A 22 14.15 -2.96 13.49
N GLN A 23 15.45 -2.78 13.26
CA GLN A 23 16.19 -3.37 12.14
C GLN A 23 16.09 -4.89 12.05
N PHE A 24 16.18 -5.59 13.18
CA PHE A 24 16.27 -7.05 13.19
C PHE A 24 14.98 -7.74 13.69
N SER A 25 14.40 -7.23 14.76
CA SER A 25 13.21 -7.82 15.37
C SER A 25 11.90 -7.33 14.77
N HIS A 26 11.93 -6.30 13.94
CA HIS A 26 10.75 -5.65 13.38
C HIS A 26 9.71 -5.23 14.44
N GLU A 27 10.19 -4.89 15.64
CA GLU A 27 9.35 -4.37 16.71
C GLU A 27 9.01 -2.90 16.39
N MET A 28 7.75 -2.53 16.51
CA MET A 28 7.26 -1.19 16.13
C MET A 28 7.94 -0.08 16.94
N ILE A 29 8.41 0.94 16.25
CA ILE A 29 9.01 2.15 16.83
C ILE A 29 8.24 3.43 16.49
N ALA A 30 7.46 3.39 15.42
CA ALA A 30 6.57 4.51 15.07
C ALA A 30 5.35 4.04 14.28
N ILE A 31 4.28 4.82 14.39
CA ILE A 31 3.03 4.68 13.63
C ILE A 31 2.80 6.00 12.90
N GLY A 32 2.63 5.93 11.60
CA GLY A 32 2.01 6.96 10.78
C GLY A 32 0.63 6.56 10.34
N ALA A 33 -0.32 7.50 10.34
CA ALA A 33 -1.66 7.20 9.84
C ALA A 33 -2.32 8.43 9.21
N MET A 34 -3.09 8.22 8.14
CA MET A 34 -4.01 9.21 7.59
C MET A 34 -5.41 8.63 7.45
N HIS A 35 -6.36 9.21 8.19
CA HIS A 35 -7.77 8.80 8.16
C HIS A 35 -8.55 9.65 7.18
N VAL A 36 -9.23 8.99 6.22
CA VAL A 36 -10.05 9.66 5.21
C VAL A 36 -11.45 9.04 5.13
N VAL A 37 -12.38 9.81 4.58
CA VAL A 37 -13.71 9.34 4.19
C VAL A 37 -13.86 9.52 2.68
N ILE A 38 -14.26 8.47 1.98
CA ILE A 38 -14.47 8.48 0.53
C ILE A 38 -15.94 8.66 0.16
N ASP A 39 -16.17 9.20 -1.04
CA ASP A 39 -17.50 9.34 -1.63
C ASP A 39 -17.98 8.03 -2.30
N ARG A 40 -19.11 8.09 -3.02
CA ARG A 40 -19.66 6.95 -3.77
C ARG A 40 -18.78 6.46 -4.92
N HIS A 41 -17.91 7.33 -5.43
CA HIS A 41 -16.99 7.02 -6.52
C HIS A 41 -15.62 6.50 -6.03
N GLY A 42 -15.42 6.45 -4.72
CA GLY A 42 -14.16 6.07 -4.09
C GLY A 42 -13.14 7.21 -3.98
N TYR A 43 -13.53 8.46 -4.24
CA TYR A 43 -12.63 9.62 -4.11
C TYR A 43 -12.62 10.14 -2.69
N ILE A 44 -11.46 10.63 -2.23
CA ILE A 44 -11.35 11.25 -0.92
C ILE A 44 -12.22 12.50 -0.87
N LYS A 45 -13.20 12.49 0.06
CA LYS A 45 -14.11 13.59 0.32
C LYS A 45 -13.70 14.41 1.54
N LYS A 46 -13.17 13.73 2.56
CA LYS A 46 -12.68 14.34 3.80
C LYS A 46 -11.44 13.63 4.26
N SER A 47 -10.49 14.35 4.84
CA SER A 47 -9.30 13.81 5.46
C SER A 47 -9.07 14.47 6.82
N LYS A 48 -8.44 13.74 7.74
CA LYS A 48 -7.89 14.31 8.97
C LYS A 48 -6.43 14.69 8.73
N LYS A 49 -5.86 15.51 9.58
CA LYS A 49 -4.41 15.73 9.61
C LYS A 49 -3.71 14.40 9.90
N PRO A 50 -2.54 14.12 9.29
CA PRO A 50 -1.78 12.92 9.58
C PRO A 50 -1.52 12.74 11.09
N PHE A 51 -1.58 11.51 11.53
CA PHE A 51 -1.30 11.08 12.90
C PHE A 51 0.09 10.49 12.97
N ARG A 52 0.79 10.73 14.08
CA ARG A 52 2.07 10.10 14.40
C ARG A 52 2.11 9.73 15.87
N ALA A 53 2.65 8.55 16.17
CA ALA A 53 3.02 8.16 17.52
C ALA A 53 4.35 7.41 17.49
N TYR A 54 5.22 7.69 18.45
CA TYR A 54 6.44 6.90 18.67
C TYR A 54 6.17 5.81 19.71
N VAL A 55 6.77 4.65 19.51
CA VAL A 55 6.57 3.46 20.34
C VAL A 55 7.88 3.05 20.99
N LYS A 56 7.86 2.83 22.31
CA LYS A 56 9.01 2.28 23.03
C LYS A 56 9.19 0.81 22.68
N ALA A 57 10.26 0.50 21.95
CA ALA A 57 10.64 -0.89 21.67
C ALA A 57 11.51 -1.45 22.80
N HIS A 58 11.46 -2.76 22.97
CA HIS A 58 12.37 -3.50 23.85
C HIS A 58 13.73 -3.74 23.19
N ASN A 59 13.72 -3.90 21.87
CA ASN A 59 14.90 -4.15 21.07
C ASN A 59 15.48 -2.84 20.54
N ARG A 60 16.79 -2.86 20.21
CA ARG A 60 17.49 -1.71 19.64
C ARG A 60 16.93 -1.35 18.28
N VAL A 61 16.86 -0.04 18.01
CA VAL A 61 16.38 0.49 16.70
C VAL A 61 17.26 -0.03 15.56
N GLY A 62 18.58 0.05 15.74
CA GLY A 62 19.56 -0.33 14.73
C GLY A 62 19.96 0.82 13.82
N LYS A 63 21.25 0.82 13.46
CA LYS A 63 21.87 1.95 12.73
C LYS A 63 21.18 2.25 11.40
N ILE A 64 20.88 1.22 10.60
CA ILE A 64 20.28 1.40 9.26
C ILE A 64 18.90 2.07 9.40
N VAL A 65 18.07 1.64 10.35
CA VAL A 65 16.76 2.24 10.58
C VAL A 65 16.89 3.68 11.05
N THR A 66 17.80 3.94 11.99
CA THR A 66 18.07 5.33 12.43
C THR A 66 18.53 6.22 11.28
N ASP A 67 19.44 5.74 10.43
CA ASP A 67 19.95 6.50 9.28
C ASP A 67 18.83 6.80 8.24
N LEU A 68 17.87 5.89 8.07
CA LEU A 68 16.73 6.04 7.12
C LEU A 68 15.61 6.92 7.67
N THR A 69 15.21 6.68 8.92
CA THR A 69 13.99 7.29 9.50
C THR A 69 14.29 8.51 10.37
N GLY A 70 15.54 8.68 10.79
CA GLY A 70 15.92 9.66 11.81
C GLY A 70 15.48 9.30 13.24
N ILE A 71 14.79 8.15 13.44
CA ILE A 71 14.31 7.74 14.76
C ILE A 71 15.47 7.14 15.57
N THR A 72 15.72 7.72 16.74
CA THR A 72 16.78 7.29 17.65
C THR A 72 16.22 6.65 18.93
N GLU A 73 17.03 5.84 19.60
CA GLU A 73 16.65 5.27 20.90
C GLU A 73 16.33 6.35 21.94
N ASP A 74 17.04 7.47 21.91
CA ASP A 74 16.79 8.57 22.85
C ASP A 74 15.48 9.29 22.57
N MET A 75 15.10 9.45 21.28
CA MET A 75 13.76 9.92 20.93
C MET A 75 12.67 8.98 21.47
N LEU A 76 12.85 7.67 21.32
CA LEU A 76 11.88 6.69 21.81
C LEU A 76 11.79 6.67 23.34
N LYS A 77 12.92 6.88 24.06
CA LYS A 77 12.89 7.02 25.54
C LYS A 77 12.10 8.24 25.99
N GLN A 78 12.29 9.37 25.28
CA GLN A 78 11.68 10.67 25.67
C GLN A 78 10.22 10.80 25.22
N GLN A 79 9.91 10.39 23.99
CA GLN A 79 8.63 10.66 23.32
C GLN A 79 7.78 9.42 23.10
N GLY A 80 8.39 8.22 23.14
CA GLY A 80 7.70 6.97 22.88
C GLY A 80 6.74 6.60 24.00
N VAL A 81 5.60 6.05 23.62
CA VAL A 81 4.60 5.45 24.51
C VAL A 81 4.63 3.92 24.39
N SER A 82 3.89 3.20 25.23
CA SER A 82 3.75 1.74 25.06
C SER A 82 3.04 1.39 23.76
N PHE A 83 3.28 0.20 23.22
CA PHE A 83 2.56 -0.32 22.06
C PHE A 83 1.04 -0.27 22.26
N TYR A 84 0.57 -0.66 23.44
CA TYR A 84 -0.85 -0.56 23.82
C TYR A 84 -1.39 0.87 23.72
N THR A 85 -0.66 1.83 24.25
CA THR A 85 -1.05 3.25 24.25
C THR A 85 -1.08 3.78 22.81
N ALA A 86 -0.04 3.53 22.00
CA ALA A 86 0.03 4.01 20.62
C ALA A 86 -1.14 3.47 19.76
N MET A 87 -1.46 2.18 19.89
CA MET A 87 -2.57 1.57 19.17
C MET A 87 -3.93 2.11 19.66
N SER A 88 -4.05 2.40 20.95
CA SER A 88 -5.25 3.02 21.54
C SER A 88 -5.44 4.46 21.05
N GLU A 89 -4.35 5.23 20.92
CA GLU A 89 -4.35 6.56 20.34
C GLU A 89 -4.73 6.54 18.85
N LEU A 90 -4.22 5.58 18.07
CA LEU A 90 -4.63 5.35 16.69
C LEU A 90 -6.15 5.09 16.59
N LYS A 91 -6.70 4.23 17.45
CA LYS A 91 -8.15 3.98 17.49
C LYS A 91 -8.92 5.26 17.84
N LYS A 92 -8.45 6.03 18.83
CA LYS A 92 -9.04 7.32 19.21
C LYS A 92 -8.99 8.33 18.06
N TYR A 93 -7.86 8.39 17.35
CA TYR A 93 -7.70 9.22 16.15
C TYR A 93 -8.73 8.87 15.07
N CYS A 94 -8.97 7.59 14.79
CA CYS A 94 -9.98 7.16 13.83
C CYS A 94 -11.42 7.42 14.34
N GLY A 95 -11.63 7.39 15.66
CA GLY A 95 -12.93 7.62 16.30
C GLY A 95 -13.92 6.47 16.07
N LEU A 96 -15.22 6.78 16.01
CA LEU A 96 -16.30 5.79 15.90
C LEU A 96 -16.24 4.96 14.60
N SER A 97 -15.57 5.45 13.58
CA SER A 97 -15.43 4.75 12.30
C SER A 97 -14.39 3.61 12.33
N PHE A 98 -13.55 3.51 13.36
CA PHE A 98 -12.45 2.54 13.41
C PHE A 98 -12.87 1.12 13.02
N LYS A 99 -13.94 0.60 13.63
CA LYS A 99 -14.44 -0.78 13.35
C LYS A 99 -15.05 -0.95 11.95
N LYS A 100 -15.33 0.14 11.24
CA LYS A 100 -15.91 0.17 9.88
C LYS A 100 -14.93 0.77 8.88
N SER A 101 -13.63 0.71 9.18
CA SER A 101 -12.57 1.21 8.31
C SER A 101 -11.84 0.05 7.64
N SER A 102 -11.37 0.29 6.41
CA SER A 102 -10.31 -0.51 5.81
C SER A 102 -8.96 0.12 6.16
N PHE A 103 -7.97 -0.72 6.47
CA PHE A 103 -6.62 -0.32 6.82
C PHE A 103 -5.69 -0.66 5.66
N ILE A 104 -5.03 0.35 5.11
CA ILE A 104 -4.31 0.27 3.85
C ILE A 104 -2.84 0.59 4.09
N THR A 105 -1.94 -0.30 3.69
CA THR A 105 -0.49 -0.08 3.71
C THR A 105 0.11 -0.17 2.31
N PHE A 106 1.36 0.23 2.18
CA PHE A 106 2.12 0.08 0.95
C PHE A 106 3.06 -1.14 1.05
N GLY A 107 2.47 -2.32 0.87
CA GLY A 107 3.15 -3.61 1.04
C GLY A 107 2.73 -4.31 2.34
N ASN A 108 3.28 -5.50 2.56
CA ASN A 108 2.95 -6.34 3.70
C ASN A 108 3.90 -6.18 4.90
N HIS A 109 4.93 -5.33 4.77
CA HIS A 109 5.95 -5.14 5.81
C HIS A 109 5.36 -4.61 7.10
N ASP A 110 4.41 -3.68 7.01
CA ASP A 110 3.68 -3.12 8.15
C ASP A 110 2.97 -4.21 8.97
N MET A 111 2.38 -5.18 8.29
CA MET A 111 1.72 -6.29 8.98
C MET A 111 2.72 -7.22 9.67
N LYS A 112 3.95 -7.33 9.15
CA LYS A 112 5.04 -8.03 9.82
C LYS A 112 5.47 -7.28 11.08
N ILE A 113 5.64 -5.95 10.99
CA ILE A 113 5.95 -5.11 12.16
C ILE A 113 4.85 -5.23 13.22
N LEU A 114 3.58 -5.14 12.82
CA LEU A 114 2.44 -5.30 13.73
C LEU A 114 2.47 -6.66 14.44
N SER A 115 2.69 -7.73 13.69
CA SER A 115 2.72 -9.09 14.24
C SER A 115 3.93 -9.32 15.15
N SER A 116 5.10 -8.82 14.79
CA SER A 116 6.29 -8.91 15.65
C SER A 116 6.10 -8.15 16.96
N SER A 117 5.50 -6.96 16.91
CA SER A 117 5.26 -6.15 18.11
C SER A 117 4.33 -6.82 19.12
N ILE A 118 3.38 -7.63 18.66
CA ILE A 118 2.53 -8.44 19.53
C ILE A 118 3.38 -9.44 20.35
N SER A 119 4.39 -10.05 19.71
CA SER A 119 5.26 -11.04 20.36
C SER A 119 6.16 -10.45 21.45
N TYR A 120 6.45 -9.16 21.37
CA TYR A 120 7.25 -8.43 22.37
C TYR A 120 6.40 -7.69 23.41
N SER A 121 5.07 -7.70 23.27
CA SER A 121 4.17 -6.99 24.18
C SER A 121 3.44 -7.97 25.08
N PHE A 122 3.65 -7.84 26.40
CA PHE A 122 2.94 -8.67 27.39
C PHE A 122 1.43 -8.38 27.37
N ASP A 123 1.08 -7.09 27.21
CA ASP A 123 -0.30 -6.64 27.08
C ASP A 123 -0.45 -5.87 25.75
N PHE A 124 -1.29 -6.35 24.86
CA PHE A 124 -1.58 -5.71 23.58
C PHE A 124 -3.08 -5.57 23.35
N PRO A 125 -3.52 -4.54 22.64
CA PRO A 125 -4.94 -4.26 22.43
C PRO A 125 -5.52 -5.20 21.36
N LYS A 126 -5.82 -6.44 21.74
CA LYS A 126 -6.25 -7.53 20.86
C LYS A 126 -7.34 -7.15 19.86
N GLU A 127 -8.40 -6.47 20.35
CA GLU A 127 -9.50 -6.06 19.45
C GLU A 127 -9.06 -5.06 18.37
N ILE A 128 -8.13 -4.15 18.70
CA ILE A 128 -7.62 -3.16 17.75
C ILE A 128 -6.81 -3.87 16.67
N VAL A 129 -5.87 -4.71 17.09
CA VAL A 129 -5.01 -5.48 16.19
C VAL A 129 -5.83 -6.38 15.28
N GLN A 130 -6.77 -7.15 15.83
CA GLN A 130 -7.65 -8.00 15.04
C GLN A 130 -8.48 -7.21 14.01
N CYS A 131 -9.00 -6.04 14.39
CA CYS A 131 -9.75 -5.17 13.49
C CYS A 131 -8.90 -4.71 12.31
N ILE A 132 -7.64 -4.33 12.56
CA ILE A 132 -6.68 -3.95 11.49
C ILE A 132 -6.42 -5.15 10.58
N GLN A 133 -6.04 -6.30 11.12
CA GLN A 133 -5.70 -7.49 10.34
C GLN A 133 -6.87 -8.00 9.49
N GLN A 134 -8.10 -7.97 10.01
CA GLN A 134 -9.31 -8.43 9.28
C GLN A 134 -9.72 -7.51 8.13
N ASN A 135 -9.40 -6.22 8.22
CA ASN A 135 -9.76 -5.20 7.24
C ASN A 135 -8.54 -4.60 6.53
N TYR A 136 -7.46 -5.35 6.51
CA TYR A 136 -6.21 -4.99 5.87
C TYR A 136 -6.28 -5.08 4.35
N ILE A 137 -5.63 -4.13 3.67
CA ILE A 137 -5.47 -4.10 2.22
C ILE A 137 -4.03 -3.69 1.92
N ASP A 138 -3.32 -4.50 1.13
CA ASP A 138 -2.03 -4.16 0.55
C ASP A 138 -2.23 -3.40 -0.76
N PHE A 139 -1.95 -2.09 -0.75
CA PHE A 139 -2.10 -1.25 -1.95
C PHE A 139 -0.98 -1.47 -2.95
N SER A 140 0.23 -1.80 -2.51
CA SER A 140 1.34 -2.13 -3.39
C SER A 140 1.04 -3.39 -4.22
N ALA A 141 0.52 -4.44 -3.57
CA ALA A 141 0.10 -5.65 -4.27
C ALA A 141 -1.00 -5.35 -5.30
N PHE A 142 -1.97 -4.48 -4.96
CA PHE A 142 -3.03 -4.09 -5.87
C PHE A 142 -2.52 -3.31 -7.08
N ILE A 143 -1.75 -2.23 -6.87
CA ILE A 143 -1.33 -1.34 -7.97
C ILE A 143 -0.28 -1.98 -8.87
N SER A 144 0.59 -2.84 -8.30
CA SER A 144 1.62 -3.57 -9.07
C SER A 144 1.06 -4.63 -10.02
N GLU A 145 -0.20 -5.00 -9.92
CA GLU A 145 -0.84 -5.82 -10.95
C GLU A 145 -0.91 -5.09 -12.29
N PHE A 146 -1.04 -3.75 -12.26
CA PHE A 146 -1.31 -2.93 -13.45
C PHE A 146 -0.09 -2.14 -13.92
N MET A 147 0.84 -1.83 -13.03
CA MET A 147 1.97 -0.97 -13.32
C MET A 147 3.24 -1.47 -12.63
N ARG A 148 4.30 -1.69 -13.42
CA ARG A 148 5.60 -2.23 -12.98
C ARG A 148 6.72 -1.47 -13.66
N ASP A 149 7.96 -1.63 -13.16
CA ASP A 149 9.14 -1.14 -13.87
C ASP A 149 9.46 -2.01 -15.10
N ASP A 150 10.44 -1.58 -15.88
CA ASP A 150 10.87 -2.29 -17.11
C ASP A 150 11.41 -3.70 -16.85
N LYS A 151 11.77 -4.01 -15.60
CA LYS A 151 12.22 -5.33 -15.15
C LYS A 151 11.08 -6.18 -14.60
N GLY A 152 9.86 -5.65 -14.58
CA GLY A 152 8.68 -6.33 -14.04
C GLY A 152 8.54 -6.27 -12.52
N ASN A 153 9.33 -5.44 -11.81
CA ASN A 153 9.22 -5.26 -10.36
C ASN A 153 8.18 -4.20 -10.00
N PRO A 154 7.53 -4.31 -8.81
CA PRO A 154 6.74 -3.22 -8.25
C PRO A 154 7.58 -1.95 -8.10
N LEU A 155 6.97 -0.79 -8.31
CA LEU A 155 7.61 0.50 -8.03
C LEU A 155 7.59 0.81 -6.53
N SER A 156 8.45 1.72 -6.07
CA SER A 156 8.35 2.29 -4.72
C SER A 156 7.17 3.25 -4.61
N LEU A 157 6.71 3.56 -3.38
CA LEU A 157 5.65 4.52 -3.12
C LEU A 157 5.90 5.86 -3.83
N ILE A 158 7.12 6.40 -3.70
CA ILE A 158 7.53 7.66 -4.32
C ILE A 158 7.40 7.59 -5.84
N ARG A 159 7.90 6.53 -6.48
CA ARG A 159 7.83 6.38 -7.93
C ARG A 159 6.38 6.25 -8.45
N TYR A 160 5.49 5.61 -7.70
CA TYR A 160 4.06 5.64 -8.04
C TYR A 160 3.47 7.04 -7.85
N CYS A 161 3.81 7.75 -6.76
CA CYS A 161 3.38 9.14 -6.57
C CYS A 161 3.78 10.01 -7.76
N ASP A 162 5.04 9.93 -8.21
CA ASP A 162 5.54 10.68 -9.36
C ASP A 162 4.76 10.32 -10.65
N ALA A 163 4.54 9.03 -10.90
CA ALA A 163 3.80 8.57 -12.09
C ALA A 163 2.35 9.07 -12.12
N PHE A 164 1.71 9.22 -10.97
CA PHE A 164 0.35 9.76 -10.86
C PHE A 164 0.31 11.28 -10.65
N GLY A 165 1.47 11.94 -10.60
CA GLY A 165 1.58 13.39 -10.38
C GLY A 165 1.13 13.81 -8.98
N VAL A 166 1.40 12.98 -7.97
CA VAL A 166 1.16 13.28 -6.55
C VAL A 166 2.39 14.00 -6.00
N LYS A 167 2.18 15.23 -5.52
CA LYS A 167 3.24 15.97 -4.83
C LYS A 167 3.49 15.36 -3.47
N GLN A 168 4.75 15.03 -3.19
CA GLN A 168 5.14 14.47 -1.89
C GLN A 168 4.89 15.48 -0.76
N ALA A 169 4.35 15.01 0.35
CA ALA A 169 3.98 15.82 1.50
C ALA A 169 5.19 16.23 2.36
N GLY A 170 6.32 15.50 2.24
CA GLY A 170 7.54 15.75 3.02
C GLY A 170 8.62 14.72 2.75
N PRO A 171 9.61 14.59 3.65
CA PRO A 171 10.71 13.62 3.49
C PRO A 171 10.20 12.18 3.55
N ALA A 172 10.82 11.30 2.76
CA ALA A 172 10.57 9.87 2.82
C ALA A 172 11.00 9.28 4.18
N HIS A 173 10.42 8.13 4.53
CA HIS A 173 10.65 7.43 5.80
C HIS A 173 10.22 8.21 7.06
N ASP A 174 9.34 9.18 6.89
CA ASP A 174 8.55 9.74 7.96
C ASP A 174 7.18 9.04 7.91
N PRO A 175 6.80 8.22 8.89
CA PRO A 175 5.61 7.37 8.76
C PRO A 175 4.32 8.16 8.57
N ALA A 176 4.20 9.36 9.16
CA ALA A 176 3.02 10.20 8.95
C ALA A 176 2.97 10.78 7.53
N VAL A 177 4.13 11.12 6.97
CA VAL A 177 4.28 11.60 5.58
C VAL A 177 4.01 10.48 4.59
N ASP A 178 4.54 9.27 4.83
CA ASP A 178 4.35 8.15 3.93
C ASP A 178 2.90 7.64 3.95
N ALA A 179 2.23 7.63 5.11
CA ALA A 179 0.79 7.38 5.18
C ALA A 179 -0.04 8.45 4.43
N GLU A 180 0.38 9.73 4.48
CA GLU A 180 -0.25 10.81 3.71
C GLU A 180 -0.01 10.65 2.19
N ASN A 181 1.22 10.37 1.78
CA ASN A 181 1.58 10.11 0.39
C ASN A 181 0.77 8.93 -0.18
N LEU A 182 0.62 7.86 0.59
CA LEU A 182 -0.18 6.69 0.21
C LEU A 182 -1.66 7.05 0.04
N ALA A 183 -2.23 7.88 0.91
CA ALA A 183 -3.62 8.34 0.79
C ALA A 183 -3.83 9.16 -0.49
N TRP A 184 -2.92 10.07 -0.82
CA TRP A 184 -3.02 10.87 -2.04
C TRP A 184 -2.71 10.05 -3.29
N LEU A 185 -1.81 9.05 -3.23
CA LEU A 185 -1.61 8.10 -4.31
C LEU A 185 -2.89 7.30 -4.59
N TYR A 186 -3.56 6.81 -3.55
CA TYR A 186 -4.86 6.14 -3.68
C TYR A 186 -5.87 7.05 -4.41
N ASP A 187 -6.07 8.28 -3.96
CA ASP A 187 -7.04 9.21 -4.58
C ASP A 187 -6.69 9.50 -6.04
N ALA A 188 -5.41 9.75 -6.34
CA ALA A 188 -4.93 9.97 -7.70
C ALA A 188 -5.15 8.74 -8.60
N THR A 189 -4.89 7.54 -8.09
CA THR A 189 -5.13 6.28 -8.81
C THR A 189 -6.61 6.09 -9.11
N MET A 190 -7.49 6.39 -8.17
CA MET A 190 -8.94 6.29 -8.38
C MET A 190 -9.45 7.30 -9.41
N ARG A 191 -8.94 8.54 -9.40
CA ARG A 191 -9.33 9.62 -10.35
C ARG A 191 -8.74 9.43 -11.74
N LYS A 192 -7.51 8.93 -11.83
CA LYS A 192 -6.74 8.78 -13.07
C LYS A 192 -6.61 7.31 -13.49
N SER A 193 -7.64 6.49 -13.25
CA SER A 193 -7.61 5.06 -13.54
C SER A 193 -7.33 4.72 -15.01
N HIS A 194 -7.52 5.67 -15.93
CA HIS A 194 -7.15 5.52 -17.33
C HIS A 194 -5.64 5.33 -17.53
N LEU A 195 -4.79 5.91 -16.67
CA LEU A 195 -3.33 5.71 -16.73
C LEU A 195 -2.96 4.24 -16.50
N LEU A 196 -3.72 3.54 -15.66
CA LEU A 196 -3.49 2.11 -15.43
C LEU A 196 -3.78 1.25 -16.66
N VAL A 197 -4.65 1.70 -17.57
CA VAL A 197 -4.98 0.94 -18.79
C VAL A 197 -3.75 0.83 -19.68
N ASP A 198 -3.03 1.92 -19.90
CA ASP A 198 -1.86 1.93 -20.76
C ASP A 198 -0.66 1.21 -20.11
N GLU A 199 -0.50 1.38 -18.81
CA GLU A 199 0.53 0.64 -18.05
C GLU A 199 0.24 -0.86 -18.02
N TYR A 200 -1.01 -1.26 -17.86
CA TYR A 200 -1.38 -2.67 -17.86
C TYR A 200 -1.13 -3.35 -19.23
N LYS A 201 -1.31 -2.62 -20.33
CA LYS A 201 -0.92 -3.12 -21.65
C LYS A 201 0.57 -3.50 -21.70
N LYS A 202 1.45 -2.69 -21.06
CA LYS A 202 2.88 -3.01 -20.96
C LYS A 202 3.11 -4.27 -20.12
N VAL A 203 2.43 -4.39 -18.98
CA VAL A 203 2.51 -5.59 -18.12
C VAL A 203 2.05 -6.83 -18.88
N LEU A 204 0.94 -6.76 -19.62
CA LEU A 204 0.45 -7.89 -20.43
C LEU A 204 1.44 -8.39 -21.47
N LYS A 205 2.31 -7.52 -22.01
CA LYS A 205 3.37 -7.92 -22.95
C LYS A 205 4.43 -8.82 -22.30
N THR A 206 4.62 -8.74 -20.99
CA THR A 206 5.65 -9.48 -20.26
C THR A 206 5.19 -10.85 -19.75
N PHE A 207 3.90 -11.20 -19.92
CA PHE A 207 3.40 -12.50 -19.52
C PHE A 207 3.91 -13.62 -20.45
N ASN A 208 4.72 -14.51 -19.88
CA ASN A 208 5.31 -15.65 -20.63
C ASN A 208 4.52 -16.97 -20.47
N HIS A 209 3.40 -16.94 -19.76
CA HIS A 209 2.63 -18.16 -19.44
C HIS A 209 1.41 -18.39 -20.34
N PHE A 210 1.19 -17.52 -21.32
CA PHE A 210 0.16 -17.75 -22.32
C PHE A 210 0.68 -18.63 -23.45
N PRO A 211 -0.17 -19.50 -24.05
CA PRO A 211 0.16 -20.15 -25.32
C PRO A 211 0.61 -19.12 -26.35
N VAL A 212 1.60 -19.49 -27.19
CA VAL A 212 2.25 -18.57 -28.14
C VAL A 212 1.26 -17.75 -28.98
N PRO A 213 0.16 -18.32 -29.55
CA PRO A 213 -0.80 -17.53 -30.31
C PRO A 213 -1.49 -16.43 -29.50
N VAL A 214 -1.81 -16.74 -28.23
CA VAL A 214 -2.44 -15.77 -27.32
C VAL A 214 -1.44 -14.68 -26.96
N ALA A 215 -0.20 -15.04 -26.65
CA ALA A 215 0.85 -14.07 -26.33
C ALA A 215 1.13 -13.11 -27.50
N ASN A 216 1.21 -13.64 -28.73
CA ASN A 216 1.41 -12.83 -29.94
C ASN A 216 0.24 -11.87 -30.19
N THR A 217 -0.99 -12.36 -30.05
CA THR A 217 -2.20 -11.52 -30.17
C THR A 217 -2.22 -10.39 -29.13
N LEU A 218 -1.91 -10.70 -27.86
CA LEU A 218 -1.84 -9.69 -26.80
C LEU A 218 -0.74 -8.66 -27.06
N LYS A 219 0.43 -9.07 -27.58
CA LYS A 219 1.50 -8.14 -27.94
C LYS A 219 1.06 -7.16 -29.04
N LYS A 220 0.42 -7.64 -30.11
CA LYS A 220 -0.13 -6.80 -31.18
C LYS A 220 -1.15 -5.79 -30.62
N LEU A 221 -2.15 -6.27 -29.90
CA LEU A 221 -3.18 -5.41 -29.28
C LEU A 221 -2.58 -4.37 -28.33
N ALA A 222 -1.58 -4.75 -27.54
CA ALA A 222 -0.90 -3.84 -26.62
C ALA A 222 -0.03 -2.78 -27.32
N ASN A 223 0.32 -3.02 -28.59
CA ASN A 223 0.97 -2.05 -29.49
C ASN A 223 -0.02 -1.15 -30.26
N ASN A 224 -1.33 -1.24 -29.94
CA ASN A 224 -2.42 -0.58 -30.67
C ASN A 224 -2.58 -1.08 -32.13
N GLU A 225 -2.13 -2.31 -32.41
CA GLU A 225 -2.36 -2.96 -33.69
C GLU A 225 -3.75 -3.62 -33.69
N ASN A 226 -4.45 -3.55 -34.80
CA ASN A 226 -5.71 -4.28 -34.97
C ASN A 226 -5.36 -5.76 -35.21
N VAL A 227 -6.12 -6.64 -34.54
CA VAL A 227 -6.00 -8.08 -34.73
C VAL A 227 -7.36 -8.61 -35.16
N THR A 228 -7.42 -9.22 -36.33
CA THR A 228 -8.61 -9.88 -36.84
C THR A 228 -8.72 -11.32 -36.32
N TYR A 229 -9.92 -11.88 -36.39
CA TYR A 229 -10.12 -13.29 -36.07
C TYR A 229 -9.29 -14.22 -36.98
N GLN A 230 -9.16 -13.87 -38.27
CA GLN A 230 -8.37 -14.65 -39.25
C GLN A 230 -6.90 -14.68 -38.87
N GLU A 231 -6.30 -13.53 -38.51
CA GLU A 231 -4.91 -13.49 -38.05
C GLU A 231 -4.68 -14.31 -36.79
N PHE A 232 -5.62 -14.28 -35.84
CA PHE A 232 -5.54 -15.13 -34.65
C PHE A 232 -5.62 -16.61 -34.98
N GLU A 233 -6.51 -17.00 -35.91
CA GLU A 233 -6.62 -18.40 -36.41
C GLU A 233 -5.34 -18.86 -37.12
N GLU A 234 -4.70 -18.00 -37.92
CA GLU A 234 -3.40 -18.28 -38.56
C GLU A 234 -2.28 -18.47 -37.53
N GLU A 235 -2.22 -17.68 -36.49
CA GLU A 235 -1.25 -17.87 -35.39
C GLU A 235 -1.46 -19.22 -34.70
N ILE A 236 -2.71 -19.67 -34.52
CA ILE A 236 -3.00 -21.01 -33.99
C ILE A 236 -2.54 -22.10 -34.95
N LYS A 237 -2.82 -21.98 -36.28
CA LYS A 237 -2.38 -22.95 -37.29
C LYS A 237 -0.85 -23.11 -37.30
N LYS A 238 -0.11 -21.99 -37.31
CA LYS A 238 1.36 -21.98 -37.23
C LYS A 238 1.92 -22.61 -35.97
N TYR A 239 1.17 -22.55 -34.87
CA TYR A 239 1.58 -23.13 -33.59
C TYR A 239 1.36 -24.64 -33.53
N ILE A 240 0.38 -25.14 -34.29
CA ILE A 240 0.01 -26.56 -34.33
C ILE A 240 0.88 -27.33 -35.36
N GLU A 241 1.30 -26.71 -36.49
CA GLU A 241 2.20 -27.26 -37.50
C GLU A 241 3.64 -27.36 -37.00
#